data_09afb079970ce574ac15995cec8b19e8
#
_entry.id   09afb079970ce574ac15995cec8b19e8
#
_cell.length_a   1.000
_cell.length_b   1.000
_cell.length_c   1.000
_cell.angle_alpha   90.00
_cell.angle_beta   90.00
_cell.angle_gamma   90.00
#
_symmetry.space_group_name_H-M   'P 1'
#
loop_
_entity.id
_entity.type
_entity.pdbx_description
1 polymer ?
#
loop_
_entity_poly.entity_id
_entity_poly.type
_entity_poly.pdbx_seq_one_letter_code
_entity_poly.pdbx_strand_id
1 'polypeptide(L)'
;MEGSELWRELGQQLRVDSVRAAAVTKSGHPTSSMSAADLMSVLLAKYLRYDFDAPDDPRNDHLVFSKGHASPLLYSMYKAAGAITDEELLTFRKFGSRLEGHPTPVLPWVDVATGSLGQGLPYGVGIALAGKRLDRLPYRIWVLCGDSEMAEGSMWEAFEHAWHEKLDNLIAIIDVNRLGQRGETMHGWDLDSHADRAREIGRAHV
;
A
#
# COMPACT_ATOMS: atom_id res chain seq x y z
N MET A 1 -9.77 19.71 14.39
CA MET A 1 -9.83 20.39 13.08
C MET A 1 -8.45 20.55 12.46
N GLU A 2 -7.42 20.91 13.20
CA GLU A 2 -6.04 21.05 12.68
C GLU A 2 -5.46 19.80 11.99
N GLY A 3 -5.70 18.62 12.52
CA GLY A 3 -5.17 17.38 11.91
C GLY A 3 -5.77 17.03 10.55
N SER A 4 -7.05 17.31 10.31
CA SER A 4 -7.71 16.96 9.05
C SER A 4 -7.29 17.86 7.88
N GLU A 5 -6.89 19.10 8.15
CA GLU A 5 -6.37 20.03 7.15
C GLU A 5 -4.97 19.57 6.69
N LEU A 6 -4.09 19.28 7.63
CA LEU A 6 -2.76 18.73 7.35
C LEU A 6 -2.82 17.46 6.48
N TRP A 7 -3.71 16.52 6.81
CA TRP A 7 -3.84 15.28 6.04
C TRP A 7 -4.34 15.53 4.62
N ARG A 8 -5.23 16.50 4.43
CA ARG A 8 -5.71 16.92 3.11
C ARG A 8 -4.59 17.56 2.28
N GLU A 9 -3.82 18.46 2.89
CA GLU A 9 -2.66 19.08 2.23
C GLU A 9 -1.62 18.02 1.85
N LEU A 10 -1.30 17.10 2.76
CA LEU A 10 -0.40 15.97 2.47
C LEU A 10 -0.93 15.11 1.31
N GLY A 11 -2.22 14.78 1.31
CA GLY A 11 -2.84 14.03 0.21
C GLY A 11 -2.72 14.73 -1.14
N GLN A 12 -2.88 16.06 -1.17
CA GLN A 12 -2.65 16.86 -2.38
C GLN A 12 -1.18 16.82 -2.81
N GLN A 13 -0.25 16.96 -1.88
CA GLN A 13 1.19 16.89 -2.18
C GLN A 13 1.57 15.52 -2.74
N LEU A 14 1.06 14.43 -2.15
CA LEU A 14 1.29 13.07 -2.65
C LEU A 14 0.76 12.87 -4.07
N ARG A 15 -0.39 13.46 -4.43
CA ARG A 15 -0.92 13.46 -5.81
C ARG A 15 0.00 14.19 -6.77
N VAL A 16 0.41 15.40 -6.40
CA VAL A 16 1.30 16.23 -7.24
C VAL A 16 2.62 15.48 -7.49
N ASP A 17 3.24 14.96 -6.44
CA ASP A 17 4.51 14.25 -6.55
C ASP A 17 4.40 12.95 -7.36
N SER A 18 3.30 12.21 -7.19
CA SER A 18 3.03 11.01 -8.01
C SER A 18 2.91 11.33 -9.50
N VAL A 19 2.23 12.41 -9.83
CA VAL A 19 2.11 12.87 -11.23
C VAL A 19 3.46 13.35 -11.76
N ARG A 20 4.22 14.12 -10.97
CA ARG A 20 5.57 14.60 -11.34
C ARG A 20 6.52 13.45 -11.63
N ALA A 21 6.55 12.44 -10.75
CA ALA A 21 7.37 11.24 -10.93
C ALA A 21 7.02 10.51 -12.24
N ALA A 22 5.73 10.28 -12.50
CA ALA A 22 5.27 9.61 -13.71
C ALA A 22 5.52 10.45 -14.99
N ALA A 23 5.42 11.77 -14.89
CA ALA A 23 5.58 12.68 -16.03
C ALA A 23 7.02 12.71 -16.57
N VAL A 24 8.02 12.57 -15.71
CA VAL A 24 9.44 12.60 -16.11
C VAL A 24 9.76 11.51 -17.14
N THR A 25 9.21 10.32 -16.94
CA THR A 25 9.45 9.17 -17.84
C THR A 25 8.29 8.88 -18.77
N LYS A 26 7.20 9.66 -18.67
CA LYS A 26 5.94 9.43 -19.40
C LYS A 26 5.43 8.00 -19.22
N SER A 27 5.60 7.46 -18.02
CA SER A 27 5.34 6.06 -17.71
C SER A 27 4.82 5.91 -16.28
N GLY A 28 4.19 4.77 -15.98
CA GLY A 28 3.61 4.47 -14.67
C GLY A 28 2.08 4.61 -14.65
N HIS A 29 1.52 4.54 -13.46
CA HIS A 29 0.07 4.55 -13.24
C HIS A 29 -0.34 5.70 -12.29
N PRO A 30 -0.27 6.97 -12.75
CA PRO A 30 -0.56 8.11 -11.88
C PRO A 30 -2.00 8.10 -11.33
N THR A 31 -2.97 7.62 -12.11
CA THR A 31 -4.38 7.53 -11.68
C THR A 31 -4.55 6.61 -10.46
N SER A 32 -3.91 5.45 -10.46
CA SER A 32 -3.91 4.53 -9.32
C SER A 32 -3.25 5.13 -8.08
N SER A 33 -2.21 5.94 -8.28
CA SER A 33 -1.53 6.66 -7.21
C SER A 33 -2.40 7.78 -6.63
N MET A 34 -3.05 8.56 -7.50
CA MET A 34 -3.95 9.64 -7.07
C MET A 34 -5.17 9.13 -6.30
N SER A 35 -5.69 7.95 -6.67
CA SER A 35 -6.85 7.34 -6.02
C SER A 35 -6.60 7.09 -4.53
N ALA A 36 -5.48 6.47 -4.18
CA ALA A 36 -5.17 6.10 -2.81
C ALA A 36 -4.48 7.21 -1.99
N ALA A 37 -4.24 8.40 -2.56
CA ALA A 37 -3.41 9.43 -1.91
C ALA A 37 -3.97 9.91 -0.58
N ASP A 38 -5.29 10.10 -0.43
CA ASP A 38 -5.89 10.53 0.84
C ASP A 38 -5.82 9.43 1.90
N LEU A 39 -6.05 8.17 1.51
CA LEU A 39 -5.92 7.02 2.40
C LEU A 39 -4.49 6.94 2.96
N MET A 40 -3.50 7.06 2.06
CA MET A 40 -2.09 6.95 2.43
C MET A 40 -1.58 8.19 3.17
N SER A 41 -2.12 9.38 2.94
CA SER A 41 -1.77 10.57 3.72
C SER A 41 -2.18 10.42 5.19
N VAL A 42 -3.39 9.91 5.42
CA VAL A 42 -3.88 9.63 6.79
C VAL A 42 -3.08 8.51 7.44
N LEU A 43 -2.78 7.45 6.69
CA LEU A 43 -1.96 6.35 7.19
C LEU A 43 -0.58 6.87 7.62
N LEU A 44 0.13 7.58 6.76
CA LEU A 44 1.47 8.09 7.01
C LEU A 44 1.50 9.06 8.20
N ALA A 45 0.54 9.99 8.26
CA ALA A 45 0.56 11.05 9.26
C ALA A 45 0.05 10.62 10.65
N LYS A 46 -0.72 9.53 10.75
CA LYS A 46 -1.43 9.22 11.99
C LYS A 46 -1.25 7.78 12.49
N TYR A 47 -1.17 6.81 11.61
CA TYR A 47 -1.30 5.41 12.01
C TYR A 47 -0.04 4.58 11.83
N LEU A 48 0.76 4.86 10.79
CA LEU A 48 1.99 4.15 10.50
C LEU A 48 3.06 4.52 11.54
N ARG A 49 3.54 3.53 12.27
CA ARG A 49 4.64 3.67 13.22
C ARG A 49 5.91 3.17 12.55
N TYR A 50 6.63 4.07 11.92
CA TYR A 50 7.82 3.72 11.15
C TYR A 50 8.88 4.81 11.28
N ASP A 51 10.10 4.40 11.65
CA ASP A 51 11.28 5.24 11.64
C ASP A 51 12.03 5.06 10.31
N PHE A 52 11.92 6.04 9.42
CA PHE A 52 12.54 5.98 8.09
C PHE A 52 14.06 6.12 8.15
N ASP A 53 14.61 6.65 9.23
CA ASP A 53 16.06 6.74 9.48
C ASP A 53 16.63 5.43 10.07
N ALA A 54 15.77 4.57 10.60
CA ALA A 54 16.12 3.27 11.18
C ALA A 54 15.26 2.14 10.57
N PRO A 55 15.36 1.85 9.27
CA PRO A 55 14.49 0.88 8.57
C PRO A 55 14.60 -0.54 9.14
N ASP A 56 15.73 -0.89 9.74
CA ASP A 56 15.96 -2.21 10.33
C ASP A 56 15.47 -2.33 11.78
N ASP A 57 14.82 -1.29 12.37
CA ASP A 57 14.24 -1.41 13.70
C ASP A 57 13.08 -2.42 13.67
N PRO A 58 13.19 -3.55 14.41
CA PRO A 58 12.20 -4.61 14.36
C PRO A 58 10.83 -4.23 14.94
N ARG A 59 10.71 -3.01 15.47
CA ARG A 59 9.44 -2.47 15.99
C ARG A 59 8.69 -1.63 14.97
N ASN A 60 9.29 -1.35 13.82
CA ASN A 60 8.63 -0.65 12.72
C ASN A 60 7.41 -1.44 12.24
N ASP A 61 6.34 -0.73 11.94
CA ASP A 61 5.22 -1.32 11.20
C ASP A 61 5.67 -1.68 9.77
N HIS A 62 4.98 -2.60 9.13
CA HIS A 62 5.25 -2.98 7.74
C HIS A 62 4.21 -2.37 6.81
N LEU A 63 4.63 -1.88 5.66
CA LEU A 63 3.76 -1.30 4.63
C LEU A 63 3.96 -2.01 3.29
N VAL A 64 2.96 -2.76 2.87
CA VAL A 64 2.97 -3.49 1.60
C VAL A 64 2.01 -2.84 0.61
N PHE A 65 2.53 -2.36 -0.51
CA PHE A 65 1.70 -1.93 -1.63
C PHE A 65 1.38 -3.13 -2.52
N SER A 66 0.28 -3.85 -2.24
CA SER A 66 -0.16 -4.99 -3.04
C SER A 66 -0.49 -4.54 -4.46
N LYS A 67 -1.15 -3.39 -4.63
CA LYS A 67 -1.23 -2.70 -5.91
C LYS A 67 0.11 -2.00 -6.25
N GLY A 68 1.14 -2.80 -6.50
CA GLY A 68 2.52 -2.32 -6.69
C GLY A 68 2.69 -1.31 -7.82
N HIS A 69 1.77 -1.27 -8.78
CA HIS A 69 1.73 -0.28 -9.85
C HIS A 69 1.45 1.15 -9.34
N ALA A 70 0.97 1.32 -8.10
CA ALA A 70 0.87 2.63 -7.44
C ALA A 70 2.21 3.08 -6.79
N SER A 71 3.33 2.52 -7.22
CA SER A 71 4.69 2.88 -6.74
C SER A 71 5.00 4.38 -6.75
N PRO A 72 4.51 5.23 -7.68
CA PRO A 72 4.70 6.67 -7.57
C PRO A 72 4.16 7.27 -6.27
N LEU A 73 3.02 6.75 -5.76
CA LEU A 73 2.48 7.18 -4.47
C LEU A 73 3.39 6.74 -3.31
N LEU A 74 3.86 5.50 -3.31
CA LEU A 74 4.77 5.01 -2.28
C LEU A 74 6.05 5.85 -2.21
N TYR A 75 6.65 6.16 -3.36
CA TYR A 75 7.85 6.99 -3.40
C TYR A 75 7.58 8.44 -3.01
N SER A 76 6.38 8.95 -3.32
CA SER A 76 5.94 10.27 -2.83
C SER A 76 5.79 10.29 -1.30
N MET A 77 5.33 9.18 -0.68
CA MET A 77 5.30 9.03 0.77
C MET A 77 6.71 9.02 1.36
N TYR A 78 7.67 8.32 0.75
CA TYR A 78 9.08 8.34 1.19
C TYR A 78 9.69 9.73 1.09
N LYS A 79 9.36 10.49 0.03
CA LYS A 79 9.75 11.90 -0.06
C LYS A 79 9.13 12.73 1.06
N ALA A 80 7.83 12.59 1.30
CA ALA A 80 7.14 13.33 2.36
C ALA A 80 7.68 13.01 3.75
N ALA A 81 8.15 11.77 3.97
CA ALA A 81 8.83 11.34 5.19
C ALA A 81 10.31 11.77 5.28
N GLY A 82 10.86 12.38 4.23
CA GLY A 82 12.27 12.78 4.18
C GLY A 82 13.25 11.67 3.85
N ALA A 83 12.78 10.47 3.55
CA ALA A 83 13.60 9.31 3.24
C ALA A 83 14.27 9.36 1.86
N ILE A 84 13.68 10.08 0.91
CA ILE A 84 14.26 10.38 -0.40
C ILE A 84 14.13 11.88 -0.73
N THR A 85 15.00 12.38 -1.62
CA THR A 85 14.93 13.78 -2.05
C THR A 85 13.96 13.99 -3.22
N ASP A 86 13.68 15.25 -3.56
CA ASP A 86 12.87 15.59 -4.73
C ASP A 86 13.58 15.18 -6.03
N GLU A 87 14.89 15.38 -6.10
CA GLU A 87 15.72 14.99 -7.23
C GLU A 87 15.67 13.45 -7.43
N GLU A 88 15.74 12.70 -6.34
CA GLU A 88 15.63 11.24 -6.41
C GLU A 88 14.25 10.80 -6.87
N LEU A 89 13.17 11.40 -6.37
CA LEU A 89 11.82 11.10 -6.83
C LEU A 89 11.69 11.22 -8.36
N LEU A 90 12.33 12.23 -8.95
CA LEU A 90 12.35 12.48 -10.38
C LEU A 90 13.26 11.53 -11.19
N THR A 91 13.85 10.54 -10.54
CA THR A 91 14.53 9.42 -11.21
C THR A 91 13.63 8.21 -11.47
N PHE A 92 12.37 8.25 -11.05
CA PHE A 92 11.42 7.16 -11.22
C PHE A 92 11.50 6.51 -12.60
N ARG A 93 11.69 5.18 -12.65
CA ARG A 93 11.86 4.37 -13.87
C ARG A 93 12.99 4.80 -14.82
N LYS A 94 13.91 5.66 -14.41
CA LYS A 94 15.12 5.90 -15.19
C LYS A 94 16.09 4.73 -15.03
N PHE A 95 16.86 4.46 -16.07
CA PHE A 95 17.88 3.42 -16.00
C PHE A 95 18.87 3.70 -14.84
N GLY A 96 19.12 2.68 -14.03
CA GLY A 96 19.98 2.77 -12.85
C GLY A 96 19.33 3.40 -11.61
N SER A 97 18.07 3.84 -11.69
CA SER A 97 17.34 4.30 -10.51
C SER A 97 16.86 3.12 -9.66
N ARG A 98 16.92 3.27 -8.33
CA ARG A 98 16.29 2.32 -7.40
C ARG A 98 14.78 2.51 -7.27
N LEU A 99 14.23 3.60 -7.82
CA LEU A 99 12.79 3.85 -7.89
C LEU A 99 12.20 3.15 -9.13
N GLU A 100 12.04 1.87 -9.03
CA GLU A 100 11.53 1.02 -10.10
C GLU A 100 10.03 1.22 -10.35
N GLY A 101 9.52 0.67 -11.44
CA GLY A 101 8.09 0.76 -11.80
C GLY A 101 7.15 0.08 -10.80
N HIS A 102 7.68 -0.84 -10.01
CA HIS A 102 7.03 -1.52 -8.90
C HIS A 102 7.99 -1.55 -7.72
N PRO A 103 7.51 -1.57 -6.47
CA PRO A 103 8.39 -1.59 -5.31
C PRO A 103 9.21 -2.87 -5.24
N THR A 104 10.48 -2.74 -4.90
CA THR A 104 11.40 -3.87 -4.67
C THR A 104 12.25 -3.63 -3.43
N PRO A 105 12.77 -4.69 -2.77
CA PRO A 105 13.65 -4.59 -1.60
C PRO A 105 15.03 -3.96 -1.87
N VAL A 106 15.25 -3.38 -3.03
CA VAL A 106 16.38 -2.46 -3.28
C VAL A 106 16.25 -1.20 -2.42
N LEU A 107 15.02 -0.84 -2.07
CA LEU A 107 14.73 0.20 -1.08
C LEU A 107 14.61 -0.44 0.30
N PRO A 108 15.32 0.08 1.33
CA PRO A 108 15.34 -0.54 2.66
C PRO A 108 13.98 -0.50 3.38
N TRP A 109 13.04 0.31 2.90
CA TRP A 109 11.68 0.44 3.44
C TRP A 109 10.66 -0.46 2.73
N VAL A 110 11.10 -1.35 1.85
CA VAL A 110 10.24 -2.27 1.09
C VAL A 110 10.57 -3.70 1.47
N ASP A 111 9.65 -4.36 2.17
CA ASP A 111 9.84 -5.73 2.65
C ASP A 111 9.83 -6.75 1.51
N VAL A 112 8.92 -6.56 0.54
CA VAL A 112 8.66 -7.54 -0.53
C VAL A 112 8.45 -6.86 -1.87
N ALA A 113 8.89 -7.49 -2.93
CA ALA A 113 8.58 -7.05 -4.28
C ALA A 113 7.10 -7.33 -4.58
N THR A 114 6.42 -6.34 -5.16
CA THR A 114 5.02 -6.44 -5.59
C THR A 114 4.87 -5.98 -7.03
N GLY A 115 3.68 -6.22 -7.61
CA GLY A 115 3.39 -5.85 -9.00
C GLY A 115 2.55 -6.88 -9.70
N SER A 116 2.75 -8.17 -9.42
CA SER A 116 1.78 -9.20 -9.76
C SER A 116 0.60 -9.10 -8.79
N LEU A 117 -0.59 -8.84 -9.34
CA LEU A 117 -1.78 -8.68 -8.51
C LEU A 117 -2.09 -9.96 -7.72
N GLY A 118 -2.60 -9.78 -6.50
CA GLY A 118 -2.95 -10.88 -5.62
C GLY A 118 -1.80 -11.41 -4.75
N GLN A 119 -0.61 -10.80 -4.77
CA GLN A 119 0.54 -11.29 -4.00
C GLN A 119 0.79 -10.52 -2.69
N GLY A 120 0.52 -9.22 -2.66
CA GLY A 120 0.91 -8.40 -1.50
C GLY A 120 0.17 -8.76 -0.21
N LEU A 121 -1.13 -9.08 -0.29
CA LEU A 121 -1.88 -9.47 0.91
C LEU A 121 -1.42 -10.83 1.47
N PRO A 122 -1.20 -11.89 0.67
CA PRO A 122 -0.56 -13.11 1.14
C PRO A 122 0.80 -12.90 1.81
N TYR A 123 1.66 -12.01 1.27
CA TYR A 123 2.90 -11.63 1.95
C TYR A 123 2.63 -10.97 3.31
N GLY A 124 1.66 -10.03 3.35
CA GLY A 124 1.23 -9.39 4.59
C GLY A 124 0.75 -10.40 5.64
N VAL A 125 0.03 -11.44 5.23
CA VAL A 125 -0.37 -12.56 6.11
C VAL A 125 0.86 -13.28 6.68
N GLY A 126 1.85 -13.57 5.85
CA GLY A 126 3.09 -14.22 6.30
C GLY A 126 3.86 -13.38 7.30
N ILE A 127 4.03 -12.07 7.05
CA ILE A 127 4.70 -11.13 7.95
C ILE A 127 3.91 -11.01 9.26
N ALA A 128 2.57 -10.88 9.19
CA ALA A 128 1.72 -10.78 10.37
C ALA A 128 1.79 -12.04 11.25
N LEU A 129 1.82 -13.21 10.61
CA LEU A 129 1.96 -14.49 11.30
C LEU A 129 3.32 -14.59 12.00
N ALA A 130 4.41 -14.20 11.31
CA ALA A 130 5.74 -14.17 11.90
C ALA A 130 5.78 -13.25 13.12
N GLY A 131 5.30 -12.00 13.01
CA GLY A 131 5.25 -11.06 14.11
C GLY A 131 4.49 -11.57 15.30
N LYS A 132 3.35 -12.20 15.06
CA LYS A 132 2.49 -12.72 16.14
C LYS A 132 3.03 -13.99 16.80
N ARG A 133 3.62 -14.91 16.04
CA ARG A 133 3.98 -16.24 16.51
C ARG A 133 5.46 -16.41 16.82
N LEU A 134 6.33 -15.77 16.02
CA LEU A 134 7.79 -15.91 16.12
C LEU A 134 8.41 -14.73 16.86
N ASP A 135 8.28 -13.54 16.32
CA ASP A 135 8.94 -12.34 16.84
C ASP A 135 8.30 -11.84 18.14
N ARG A 136 6.98 -12.00 18.25
CA ARG A 136 6.16 -11.51 19.38
C ARG A 136 6.32 -10.01 19.58
N LEU A 137 6.40 -9.27 18.47
CA LEU A 137 6.54 -7.82 18.43
C LEU A 137 5.19 -7.15 18.10
N PRO A 138 4.93 -5.94 18.60
CA PRO A 138 3.63 -5.28 18.46
C PRO A 138 3.49 -4.48 17.14
N TYR A 139 4.26 -4.81 16.12
CA TYR A 139 4.15 -4.14 14.82
C TYR A 139 2.87 -4.54 14.08
N ARG A 140 2.41 -3.64 13.26
CA ARG A 140 1.25 -3.83 12.39
C ARG A 140 1.68 -3.95 10.95
N ILE A 141 0.91 -4.69 10.19
CA ILE A 141 1.10 -4.84 8.75
C ILE A 141 -0.04 -4.12 8.05
N TRP A 142 0.29 -3.13 7.26
CA TRP A 142 -0.62 -2.35 6.45
C TRP A 142 -0.47 -2.76 5.00
N VAL A 143 -1.55 -3.22 4.37
CA VAL A 143 -1.52 -3.68 2.99
C VAL A 143 -2.49 -2.86 2.15
N LEU A 144 -1.98 -2.11 1.17
CA LEU A 144 -2.78 -1.38 0.21
C LEU A 144 -3.11 -2.28 -0.98
N CYS A 145 -4.39 -2.67 -1.09
CA CYS A 145 -4.94 -3.51 -2.15
C CYS A 145 -5.71 -2.67 -3.16
N GLY A 146 -5.83 -3.13 -4.40
CA GLY A 146 -6.70 -2.56 -5.41
C GLY A 146 -8.00 -3.37 -5.55
N ASP A 147 -9.09 -2.70 -5.97
CA ASP A 147 -10.38 -3.36 -6.21
C ASP A 147 -10.34 -4.37 -7.37
N SER A 148 -9.61 -4.07 -8.44
CA SER A 148 -9.39 -5.03 -9.53
C SER A 148 -8.56 -6.25 -9.10
N GLU A 149 -7.66 -6.05 -8.14
CA GLU A 149 -6.84 -7.10 -7.53
C GLU A 149 -7.70 -8.10 -6.76
N MET A 150 -8.87 -7.69 -6.27
CA MET A 150 -9.81 -8.57 -5.58
C MET A 150 -10.44 -9.64 -6.47
N ALA A 151 -10.17 -9.62 -7.78
CA ALA A 151 -10.49 -10.73 -8.69
C ALA A 151 -9.53 -11.93 -8.56
N GLU A 152 -8.36 -11.74 -7.96
CA GLU A 152 -7.40 -12.82 -7.72
C GLU A 152 -7.84 -13.71 -6.54
N GLY A 153 -7.83 -15.02 -6.74
CA GLY A 153 -8.24 -15.99 -5.70
C GLY A 153 -7.39 -15.92 -4.45
N SER A 154 -6.09 -15.68 -4.60
CA SER A 154 -5.13 -15.56 -3.51
C SER A 154 -5.47 -14.46 -2.49
N MET A 155 -6.18 -13.41 -2.92
CA MET A 155 -6.66 -12.37 -2.00
C MET A 155 -7.66 -12.94 -0.99
N TRP A 156 -8.60 -13.75 -1.45
CA TRP A 156 -9.62 -14.36 -0.60
C TRP A 156 -9.05 -15.48 0.27
N GLU A 157 -8.13 -16.26 -0.26
CA GLU A 157 -7.36 -17.23 0.52
C GLU A 157 -6.58 -16.53 1.64
N ALA A 158 -5.99 -15.38 1.37
CA ALA A 158 -5.29 -14.59 2.38
C ALA A 158 -6.25 -14.06 3.48
N PHE A 159 -7.45 -13.59 3.13
CA PHE A 159 -8.46 -13.21 4.11
C PHE A 159 -8.87 -14.39 4.99
N GLU A 160 -9.12 -15.55 4.39
CA GLU A 160 -9.51 -16.76 5.12
C GLU A 160 -8.41 -17.21 6.07
N HIS A 161 -7.16 -17.20 5.61
CA HIS A 161 -6.01 -17.57 6.43
C HIS A 161 -5.77 -16.57 7.58
N ALA A 162 -5.87 -15.28 7.29
CA ALA A 162 -5.74 -14.23 8.30
C ALA A 162 -6.79 -14.38 9.41
N TRP A 163 -8.02 -14.69 9.04
CA TRP A 163 -9.09 -14.95 10.00
C TRP A 163 -8.83 -16.22 10.84
N HIS A 164 -8.46 -17.32 10.17
CA HIS A 164 -8.17 -18.59 10.85
C HIS A 164 -7.06 -18.42 11.90
N GLU A 165 -5.99 -17.72 11.56
CA GLU A 165 -4.84 -17.45 12.43
C GLU A 165 -5.09 -16.27 13.40
N LYS A 166 -6.25 -15.61 13.32
CA LYS A 166 -6.65 -14.48 14.16
C LYS A 166 -5.59 -13.36 14.12
N LEU A 167 -5.19 -12.94 12.93
CA LEU A 167 -4.15 -11.92 12.71
C LEU A 167 -4.73 -10.51 12.95
N ASP A 168 -4.83 -10.11 14.19
CA ASP A 168 -5.31 -8.79 14.62
C ASP A 168 -4.29 -7.66 14.43
N ASN A 169 -3.10 -7.99 13.94
CA ASN A 169 -2.03 -7.08 13.56
C ASN A 169 -1.95 -6.83 12.05
N LEU A 170 -2.85 -7.40 11.23
CA LEU A 170 -2.93 -7.20 9.78
C LEU A 170 -4.11 -6.30 9.43
N ILE A 171 -3.85 -5.27 8.65
CA ILE A 171 -4.86 -4.33 8.14
C ILE A 171 -4.79 -4.29 6.61
N ALA A 172 -5.83 -4.78 5.94
CA ALA A 172 -5.98 -4.64 4.49
C ALA A 172 -6.84 -3.40 4.18
N ILE A 173 -6.33 -2.53 3.32
CA ILE A 173 -7.02 -1.34 2.83
C ILE A 173 -7.33 -1.58 1.36
N ILE A 174 -8.61 -1.66 0.98
CA ILE A 174 -9.03 -1.84 -0.41
C ILE A 174 -9.34 -0.46 -1.00
N ASP A 175 -8.52 -0.01 -1.94
CA ASP A 175 -8.75 1.21 -2.71
C ASP A 175 -9.71 0.90 -3.88
N VAL A 176 -10.96 1.30 -3.73
CA VAL A 176 -12.01 1.08 -4.73
C VAL A 176 -12.06 2.29 -5.67
N ASN A 177 -11.47 2.14 -6.85
CA ASN A 177 -11.46 3.16 -7.91
C ASN A 177 -12.22 2.72 -9.18
N ARG A 178 -12.82 1.54 -9.16
CA ARG A 178 -13.60 0.89 -10.24
C ARG A 178 -12.84 0.60 -11.54
N LEU A 179 -11.54 0.86 -11.60
CA LEU A 179 -10.77 0.74 -12.84
C LEU A 179 -9.79 -0.43 -12.79
N GLY A 180 -9.98 -1.38 -13.67
CA GLY A 180 -9.01 -2.41 -14.02
C GLY A 180 -8.24 -2.05 -15.28
N GLN A 181 -7.31 -2.91 -15.69
CA GLN A 181 -6.52 -2.70 -16.92
C GLN A 181 -7.35 -2.68 -18.21
N ARG A 182 -8.50 -3.33 -18.23
CA ARG A 182 -9.35 -3.51 -19.42
C ARG A 182 -10.71 -2.81 -19.31
N GLY A 183 -10.90 -1.98 -18.31
CA GLY A 183 -12.16 -1.29 -18.09
C GLY A 183 -12.61 -1.31 -16.64
N GLU A 184 -13.91 -1.22 -16.43
CA GLU A 184 -14.53 -1.17 -15.12
C GLU A 184 -14.40 -2.51 -14.37
N THR A 185 -14.16 -2.43 -13.05
CA THR A 185 -14.14 -3.61 -12.18
C THR A 185 -15.53 -4.18 -11.98
N MET A 186 -15.62 -5.47 -11.64
CA MET A 186 -16.87 -6.21 -11.53
C MET A 186 -17.91 -5.54 -10.60
N HIS A 187 -17.46 -4.94 -9.51
CA HIS A 187 -18.32 -4.32 -8.50
C HIS A 187 -18.41 -2.78 -8.63
N GLY A 188 -17.65 -2.15 -9.54
CA GLY A 188 -17.68 -0.70 -9.73
C GLY A 188 -17.50 0.06 -8.40
N TRP A 189 -18.48 0.90 -8.02
CA TRP A 189 -18.52 1.65 -6.76
C TRP A 189 -19.20 0.91 -5.61
N ASP A 190 -19.55 -0.36 -5.76
CA ASP A 190 -20.23 -1.12 -4.72
C ASP A 190 -19.25 -1.56 -3.62
N LEU A 191 -19.06 -0.67 -2.63
CA LEU A 191 -18.21 -0.92 -1.47
C LEU A 191 -18.77 -2.03 -0.58
N ASP A 192 -20.12 -2.15 -0.53
CA ASP A 192 -20.79 -3.12 0.32
C ASP A 192 -20.49 -4.56 -0.15
N SER A 193 -20.45 -4.80 -1.45
CA SER A 193 -20.05 -6.10 -1.99
C SER A 193 -18.67 -6.56 -1.52
N HIS A 194 -17.68 -5.65 -1.48
CA HIS A 194 -16.34 -5.98 -0.96
C HIS A 194 -16.38 -6.24 0.54
N ALA A 195 -17.09 -5.38 1.29
CA ALA A 195 -17.21 -5.50 2.75
C ALA A 195 -17.96 -6.78 3.15
N ASP A 196 -19.05 -7.11 2.46
CA ASP A 196 -19.85 -8.30 2.75
C ASP A 196 -19.07 -9.58 2.48
N ARG A 197 -18.35 -9.65 1.36
CA ARG A 197 -17.49 -10.81 1.09
C ARG A 197 -16.42 -11.00 2.18
N ALA A 198 -15.78 -9.91 2.63
CA ALA A 198 -14.81 -9.99 3.72
C ALA A 198 -15.47 -10.44 5.05
N ARG A 199 -16.69 -9.97 5.35
CA ARG A 199 -17.45 -10.39 6.54
C ARG A 199 -17.83 -11.87 6.49
N GLU A 200 -18.25 -12.36 5.34
CA GLU A 200 -18.65 -13.76 5.15
C GLU A 200 -17.47 -14.71 5.35
N ILE A 201 -16.29 -14.33 4.93
CA ILE A 201 -15.08 -15.15 5.12
C ILE A 201 -14.70 -15.30 6.59
N GLY A 202 -15.08 -14.43 7.47
CA GLY A 202 -14.74 -14.64 8.86
C GLY A 202 -14.88 -13.41 9.74
N ARG A 203 -15.75 -12.50 9.40
CA ARG A 203 -15.96 -11.27 10.16
C ARG A 203 -14.66 -10.46 10.35
N ALA A 204 -13.87 -10.36 9.27
CA ALA A 204 -12.82 -9.37 9.26
C ALA A 204 -13.43 -8.01 9.63
N HIS A 205 -12.94 -7.38 10.68
CA HIS A 205 -13.42 -6.06 11.06
C HIS A 205 -13.04 -5.08 9.95
N VAL A 206 -14.05 -4.52 9.31
CA VAL A 206 -13.93 -3.46 8.31
C VAL A 206 -13.96 -2.13 9.04
#